data_e680d6aaf41bf3a0fdd6646698070874
#
_entry.id   e680d6aaf41bf3a0fdd6646698070874
#
_cell.length_a   1.000
_cell.length_b   1.000
_cell.length_c   1.000
_cell.angle_alpha   90.00
_cell.angle_beta   90.00
_cell.angle_gamma   90.00
#
_symmetry.space_group_name_H-M   'P 1'
#
loop_
_entity.id
_entity.type
_entity.pdbx_description
1 polymer ?
#
loop_
_entity_poly.entity_id
_entity_poly.type
_entity_poly.pdbx_seq_one_letter_code
_entity_poly.pdbx_strand_id
1 'polypeptide(L)'
;MLECKEVKEYLDSIGLPYDEKETGDMKVLQMQYNQDLCAIFPPVDDCPRYSVILAYNGAVQSGTTMNLDQLKDWIYKVWILNSEDYVYEYEPRGQVVN
;
A
#
# COMPACT_ATOMS: atom_id res chain seq x y z
N MET A 1 5.90 -7.15 -17.49
CA MET A 1 6.17 -6.25 -16.37
C MET A 1 5.14 -6.49 -15.27
N LEU A 2 5.59 -6.59 -14.02
CA LEU A 2 4.69 -6.80 -12.90
C LEU A 2 3.95 -5.51 -12.58
N GLU A 3 2.68 -5.63 -12.25
CA GLU A 3 1.90 -4.44 -11.90
C GLU A 3 0.77 -4.78 -10.96
N CYS A 4 0.19 -3.76 -10.33
CA CYS A 4 -0.88 -3.93 -9.35
C CYS A 4 -2.23 -3.73 -10.04
N LYS A 5 -2.55 -4.54 -11.03
CA LYS A 5 -3.73 -4.34 -11.85
C LYS A 5 -5.03 -4.32 -11.04
N GLU A 6 -5.20 -5.31 -10.17
CA GLU A 6 -6.43 -5.40 -9.41
C GLU A 6 -6.57 -4.29 -8.39
N VAL A 7 -5.45 -3.82 -7.85
CA VAL A 7 -5.48 -2.71 -6.92
C VAL A 7 -5.86 -1.43 -7.65
N LYS A 8 -5.33 -1.22 -8.86
CA LYS A 8 -5.70 -0.05 -9.65
C LYS A 8 -7.18 -0.04 -9.97
N GLU A 9 -7.72 -1.20 -10.34
CA GLU A 9 -9.14 -1.29 -10.63
C GLU A 9 -9.97 -0.94 -9.40
N TYR A 10 -9.53 -1.37 -8.23
CA TYR A 10 -10.23 -1.06 -6.99
C TYR A 10 -10.15 0.44 -6.68
N LEU A 11 -8.96 1.03 -6.80
CA LEU A 11 -8.79 2.45 -6.54
C LEU A 11 -9.64 3.30 -7.50
N ASP A 12 -9.70 2.90 -8.76
CA ASP A 12 -10.54 3.60 -9.72
C ASP A 12 -12.01 3.48 -9.34
N SER A 13 -12.42 2.33 -8.84
CA SER A 13 -13.83 2.10 -8.50
C SER A 13 -14.28 2.93 -7.30
N ILE A 14 -13.37 3.29 -6.40
CA ILE A 14 -13.73 4.11 -5.23
C ILE A 14 -13.26 5.56 -5.39
N GLY A 15 -12.70 5.89 -6.56
CA GLY A 15 -12.34 7.28 -6.83
C GLY A 15 -11.12 7.80 -6.10
N LEU A 16 -10.21 6.94 -5.70
CA LEU A 16 -9.01 7.38 -5.01
C LEU A 16 -7.88 7.64 -6.01
N PRO A 17 -7.26 8.81 -5.95
CA PRO A 17 -6.15 9.12 -6.86
C PRO A 17 -4.88 8.38 -6.47
N TYR A 18 -4.09 8.05 -7.46
CA TYR A 18 -2.81 7.38 -7.26
C TYR A 18 -1.90 7.69 -8.44
N ASP A 19 -0.60 7.49 -8.24
CA ASP A 19 0.37 7.56 -9.31
C ASP A 19 0.95 6.18 -9.53
N GLU A 20 1.41 5.91 -10.76
CA GLU A 20 2.06 4.65 -11.07
C GLU A 20 3.47 4.96 -11.55
N LYS A 21 4.46 4.35 -10.93
CA LYS A 21 5.87 4.57 -11.26
C LYS A 21 6.51 3.26 -11.69
N GLU A 22 7.31 3.33 -12.74
CA GLU A 22 8.07 2.15 -13.16
C GLU A 22 9.36 2.10 -12.38
N THR A 23 9.65 0.94 -11.82
CA THR A 23 10.86 0.73 -11.05
C THR A 23 11.39 -0.66 -11.42
N GLY A 24 12.47 -0.70 -12.15
CA GLY A 24 12.98 -1.98 -12.64
C GLY A 24 11.99 -2.61 -13.59
N ASP A 25 11.55 -3.83 -13.29
CA ASP A 25 10.60 -4.54 -14.13
C ASP A 25 9.20 -4.56 -13.52
N MET A 26 8.88 -3.60 -12.69
CA MET A 26 7.57 -3.55 -12.06
C MET A 26 7.02 -2.14 -12.05
N LYS A 27 5.71 -2.04 -11.90
CA LYS A 27 5.03 -0.76 -11.75
C LYS A 27 4.50 -0.68 -10.33
N VAL A 28 4.92 0.35 -9.62
CA VAL A 28 4.61 0.55 -8.21
C VAL A 28 3.56 1.65 -8.11
N LEU A 29 2.56 1.45 -7.27
CA LEU A 29 1.54 2.47 -7.04
C LEU A 29 1.97 3.35 -5.88
N GLN A 30 1.72 4.64 -5.98
CA GLN A 30 2.01 5.59 -4.92
C GLN A 30 0.75 6.36 -4.59
N MET A 31 0.43 6.44 -3.31
CA MET A 31 -0.74 7.15 -2.82
C MET A 31 -0.32 8.11 -1.72
N GLN A 32 -0.98 9.24 -1.67
CA GLN A 32 -0.69 10.24 -0.65
C GLN A 32 -1.60 10.02 0.55
N TYR A 33 -1.04 10.07 1.75
CA TYR A 33 -1.84 10.00 2.97
C TYR A 33 -1.36 11.14 3.87
N ASN A 34 -2.12 12.21 3.94
CA ASN A 34 -1.71 13.45 4.61
C ASN A 34 -0.39 13.93 4.01
N GLN A 35 0.68 13.97 4.79
CA GLN A 35 1.98 14.38 4.29
C GLN A 35 2.87 13.17 4.02
N ASP A 36 2.33 11.99 4.18
CA ASP A 36 3.09 10.76 4.02
C ASP A 36 2.81 10.12 2.67
N LEU A 37 3.66 9.20 2.31
CA LEU A 37 3.53 8.50 1.04
C LEU A 37 3.38 7.01 1.27
N CYS A 38 2.42 6.42 0.60
CA CYS A 38 2.22 4.98 0.64
C CYS A 38 2.62 4.39 -0.72
N ALA A 39 3.51 3.42 -0.72
CA ALA A 39 3.90 2.73 -1.93
C ALA A 39 3.42 1.29 -1.88
N ILE A 40 2.80 0.83 -2.96
CA ILE A 40 2.28 -0.53 -3.05
C ILE A 40 3.01 -1.23 -4.20
N PHE A 41 3.71 -2.30 -3.87
CA PHE A 41 4.47 -3.07 -4.84
C PHE A 41 3.70 -4.32 -5.24
N PRO A 42 3.76 -4.72 -6.50
CA PRO A 42 3.03 -5.91 -6.94
C PRO A 42 3.62 -7.19 -6.35
N PRO A 43 2.82 -8.27 -6.32
CA PRO A 43 3.33 -9.56 -5.88
C PRO A 43 4.46 -10.02 -6.80
N VAL A 44 5.42 -10.72 -6.25
CA VAL A 44 6.53 -11.25 -7.02
C VAL A 44 6.62 -12.76 -6.84
N ASP A 45 7.13 -13.44 -7.84
CA ASP A 45 7.30 -14.90 -7.84
C ASP A 45 5.98 -15.58 -7.52
N ASP A 46 5.98 -16.53 -6.62
CA ASP A 46 4.77 -17.27 -6.30
C ASP A 46 4.07 -16.74 -5.07
N CYS A 47 4.47 -15.59 -4.60
CA CYS A 47 3.89 -15.02 -3.38
C CYS A 47 2.75 -14.07 -3.75
N PRO A 48 1.49 -14.42 -3.44
CA PRO A 48 0.35 -13.57 -3.82
C PRO A 48 0.10 -12.43 -2.84
N ARG A 49 1.16 -11.82 -2.37
CA ARG A 49 1.04 -10.73 -1.39
C ARG A 49 1.68 -9.47 -1.93
N TYR A 50 1.02 -8.37 -1.68
CA TYR A 50 1.52 -7.05 -2.07
C TYR A 50 2.37 -6.51 -0.93
N SER A 51 3.47 -5.84 -1.28
CA SER A 51 4.30 -5.18 -0.27
C SER A 51 3.84 -3.74 -0.16
N VAL A 52 3.58 -3.30 1.05
CA VAL A 52 3.06 -1.96 1.31
C VAL A 52 4.04 -1.23 2.22
N ILE A 53 4.48 -0.08 1.79
CA ILE A 53 5.47 0.71 2.53
C ILE A 53 4.92 2.09 2.80
N LEU A 54 5.00 2.53 4.05
CA LEU A 54 4.63 3.88 4.43
C LEU A 54 5.90 4.66 4.73
N ALA A 55 6.00 5.84 4.17
CA ALA A 55 7.14 6.73 4.36
C ALA A 55 6.65 8.04 4.96
N TYR A 56 7.19 8.38 6.12
CA TYR A 56 6.85 9.62 6.79
C TYR A 56 8.02 10.58 6.69
N ASN A 57 7.75 11.79 6.25
CA ASN A 57 8.77 12.83 6.14
C ASN A 57 9.98 12.35 5.34
N GLY A 58 9.73 11.56 4.32
CA GLY A 58 10.80 11.09 3.45
C GLY A 58 11.56 9.86 3.93
N ALA A 59 11.26 9.37 5.11
CA ALA A 59 11.93 8.18 5.64
C ALA A 59 10.94 7.04 5.77
N VAL A 60 11.35 5.84 5.40
CA VAL A 60 10.50 4.67 5.53
C VAL A 60 10.29 4.36 7.00
N GLN A 61 9.05 4.30 7.43
CA GLN A 61 8.72 4.04 8.82
C GLN A 61 8.16 2.64 9.03
N SER A 62 7.46 2.10 8.07
CA SER A 62 6.92 0.76 8.23
C SER A 62 6.72 0.11 6.87
N GLY A 63 6.73 -1.20 6.87
CA GLY A 63 6.46 -1.99 5.67
C GLY A 63 5.82 -3.29 6.08
N THR A 64 4.90 -3.77 5.29
CA THR A 64 4.22 -5.02 5.56
C THR A 64 3.77 -5.65 4.25
N THR A 65 3.27 -6.87 4.32
CA THR A 65 2.67 -7.51 3.15
C THR A 65 1.21 -7.81 3.45
N MET A 66 0.38 -7.72 2.42
CA MET A 66 -1.05 -7.96 2.51
C MET A 66 -1.51 -8.73 1.29
N ASN A 67 -2.49 -9.61 1.45
CA ASN A 67 -3.13 -10.20 0.28
C ASN A 67 -4.11 -9.15 -0.28
N LEU A 68 -4.72 -9.44 -1.42
CA LEU A 68 -5.57 -8.45 -2.08
C LEU A 68 -6.76 -8.02 -1.22
N ASP A 69 -7.41 -8.96 -0.56
CA ASP A 69 -8.58 -8.62 0.25
C ASP A 69 -8.20 -7.76 1.46
N GLN A 70 -7.10 -8.09 2.10
CA GLN A 70 -6.59 -7.30 3.21
C GLN A 70 -6.22 -5.90 2.75
N LEU A 71 -5.59 -5.80 1.58
CA LEU A 71 -5.16 -4.52 1.06
C LEU A 71 -6.36 -3.63 0.72
N LYS A 72 -7.39 -4.19 0.09
CA LYS A 72 -8.59 -3.43 -0.22
C LYS A 72 -9.26 -2.92 1.05
N ASP A 73 -9.37 -3.77 2.07
CA ASP A 73 -9.98 -3.40 3.33
C ASP A 73 -9.18 -2.30 4.02
N TRP A 74 -7.87 -2.44 4.04
CA TRP A 74 -6.98 -1.46 4.66
C TRP A 74 -7.07 -0.10 3.96
N ILE A 75 -7.05 -0.10 2.63
CA ILE A 75 -7.18 1.14 1.85
C ILE A 75 -8.51 1.82 2.16
N TYR A 76 -9.57 1.06 2.19
CA TYR A 76 -10.88 1.61 2.45
C TYR A 76 -10.95 2.28 3.82
N LYS A 77 -10.44 1.60 4.83
CA LYS A 77 -10.49 2.12 6.19
C LYS A 77 -9.60 3.34 6.37
N VAL A 78 -8.45 3.36 5.76
CA VAL A 78 -7.52 4.47 5.92
C VAL A 78 -7.97 5.70 5.12
N TRP A 79 -8.29 5.51 3.86
CA TRP A 79 -8.59 6.66 2.98
C TRP A 79 -10.04 7.04 2.92
N ILE A 80 -10.94 6.09 2.91
CA ILE A 80 -12.37 6.40 2.77
C ILE A 80 -12.99 6.71 4.13
N LEU A 81 -12.72 5.88 5.12
CA LEU A 81 -13.24 6.11 6.46
C LEU A 81 -12.36 7.03 7.28
N ASN A 82 -11.17 7.36 6.79
CA ASN A 82 -10.22 8.24 7.47
C ASN A 82 -9.90 7.77 8.89
N SER A 83 -9.76 6.47 9.05
CA SER A 83 -9.48 5.93 10.36
C SER A 83 -7.98 5.78 10.54
N GLU A 84 -7.37 6.71 11.25
CA GLU A 84 -5.93 6.67 11.48
C GLU A 84 -5.52 5.46 12.28
N ASP A 85 -6.45 4.88 13.03
CA ASP A 85 -6.11 3.71 13.83
C ASP A 85 -5.72 2.52 12.97
N TYR A 86 -6.10 2.51 11.71
CA TYR A 86 -5.77 1.39 10.84
C TYR A 86 -4.49 1.57 10.04
N VAL A 87 -3.85 2.72 10.11
CA VAL A 87 -2.65 2.96 9.31
C VAL A 87 -1.57 1.92 9.59
N TYR A 88 -1.43 1.51 10.83
CA TYR A 88 -0.39 0.57 11.20
C TYR A 88 -0.92 -0.81 11.56
N GLU A 89 -2.15 -1.08 11.22
CA GLU A 89 -2.77 -2.32 11.67
C GLU A 89 -2.08 -3.58 11.17
N TYR A 90 -1.51 -3.52 9.98
CA TYR A 90 -0.88 -4.68 9.39
C TYR A 90 0.64 -4.60 9.38
N GLU A 91 1.22 -3.81 10.26
CA GLU A 91 2.67 -3.73 10.33
C GLU A 91 3.28 -5.05 10.73
N PRO A 92 4.47 -5.36 10.22
CA PRO A 92 5.17 -6.57 10.62
C PRO A 92 5.46 -6.58 12.11
N ARG A 93 5.44 -7.75 12.67
CA ARG A 93 5.60 -7.86 14.06
C ARG A 93 6.84 -7.32 14.53
N GLY A 94 7.86 -7.35 14.37
CA GLY A 94 9.03 -6.83 14.98
C GLY A 94 9.16 -5.37 15.00
N GLN A 95 8.33 -4.68 14.25
CA GLN A 95 8.44 -3.27 14.19
C GLN A 95 7.68 -2.59 15.25
N VAL A 96 6.78 -3.30 15.79
CA VAL A 96 5.99 -2.65 16.68
C VAL A 96 6.54 -2.47 17.97
N VAL A 97 7.37 -3.03 18.23
CA VAL A 97 7.95 -2.91 19.35
C VAL A 97 8.38 -1.94 19.76
N ASN A 98 8.50 -1.58 19.69
CA ASN A 98 8.99 -0.61 20.17
C ASN A 98 9.02 -0.59 21.27
#